data_0cbeab47ac6263da5c60b5f505f6a01d
#
_entry.id   0cbeab47ac6263da5c60b5f505f6a01d
#
_cell.length_a   1.000
_cell.length_b   1.000
_cell.length_c   1.000
_cell.angle_alpha   90.00
_cell.angle_beta   90.00
_cell.angle_gamma   90.00
#
_symmetry.space_group_name_H-M   'P 1'
#
loop_
_entity.id
_entity.type
_entity.pdbx_description
1 polymer ?
#
loop_
_entity_poly.entity_id
_entity_poly.type
_entity_poly.pdbx_seq_one_letter_code
_entity_poly.pdbx_strand_id
1 'polypeptide(L)'
;MEPNPGNRVSSLGAATLIGLCLLATLALPARAEPIRVSADLTPAAAAAPLRISGGAVHLTLEEAIALALDQNLSLRVVRYDQARARENVAQALGIYDFLVQGGLQLSSDTVPAASNLDGAEVQESDRAGFQLGLSRLLPTGGTAEVNWVNGRFKTNSRFSILNPSYSSGLNLVLNQPLLRDSGREATERGIVIARNNREISRLAFVQRVTDLLREVEEGYWNLVEARYQLQVSEAALDLARRLHEQNRVRVDVGTLAPLELVQSEVGIATREEEIIRARFAVGNAEDRLRQLLGLDRDAQLWAAEIVPESEAEISAPLLPVEKAIDRALDSRPELASRRTTRRNLEIEAAWRRNQLLPRVDLQATYKLNGVGGDVLVRSPDGSVIASAPGGWDDALQQVADLDYRGWTVGIGFSYPLGNRSARAQQASAELAVEQASTQEQELELSIATEVRMAVRAVEAAAKAI
;
A
#
# COMPACT_ATOMS: atom_id res chain seq x y z
N MET A 1 -53.87 47.39 32.01
CA MET A 1 -52.40 47.54 31.88
C MET A 1 -51.82 46.15 31.80
N GLU A 2 -51.65 45.66 30.57
CA GLU A 2 -51.08 44.34 30.26
C GLU A 2 -49.54 44.39 30.38
N PRO A 3 -48.90 43.38 30.92
CA PRO A 3 -47.44 43.21 30.75
C PRO A 3 -47.14 42.29 29.54
N ASN A 4 -46.39 42.80 28.65
CA ASN A 4 -45.73 42.32 27.46
C ASN A 4 -45.09 40.94 27.60
N PRO A 5 -45.38 39.94 26.68
CA PRO A 5 -44.74 38.65 26.64
C PRO A 5 -43.53 38.64 25.67
N GLY A 6 -42.44 39.25 26.10
CA GLY A 6 -41.21 39.28 25.28
C GLY A 6 -39.97 39.16 26.14
N ASN A 7 -39.53 37.92 26.40
CA ASN A 7 -38.13 37.53 26.55
C ASN A 7 -37.95 36.18 27.30
N ARG A 8 -38.30 35.07 26.63
CA ARG A 8 -37.89 33.75 27.11
C ARG A 8 -37.42 32.84 25.98
N VAL A 9 -36.64 33.38 25.03
CA VAL A 9 -36.03 32.59 23.95
C VAL A 9 -34.56 32.36 24.16
N SER A 10 -33.93 32.90 25.23
CA SER A 10 -32.46 32.96 25.32
C SER A 10 -31.80 31.86 26.15
N SER A 11 -32.49 30.97 26.85
CA SER A 11 -31.83 29.94 27.67
C SER A 11 -31.68 28.57 26.96
N LEU A 12 -32.51 28.27 25.96
CA LEU A 12 -32.34 27.04 25.14
C LEU A 12 -31.20 27.14 24.17
N GLY A 13 -30.84 28.35 23.69
CA GLY A 13 -29.77 28.57 22.74
C GLY A 13 -28.36 28.42 23.36
N ALA A 14 -28.23 28.72 24.64
CA ALA A 14 -26.90 28.70 25.28
C ALA A 14 -26.42 27.28 25.63
N ALA A 15 -27.29 26.40 26.13
CA ALA A 15 -26.94 25.02 26.47
C ALA A 15 -26.67 24.16 25.21
N THR A 16 -27.44 24.42 24.14
CA THR A 16 -27.21 23.74 22.84
C THR A 16 -25.96 24.26 22.15
N LEU A 17 -25.64 25.55 22.28
CA LEU A 17 -24.40 26.14 21.74
C LEU A 17 -23.15 25.69 22.52
N ILE A 18 -23.22 25.50 23.84
CA ILE A 18 -22.09 25.01 24.65
C ILE A 18 -21.79 23.55 24.32
N GLY A 19 -22.82 22.69 24.12
CA GLY A 19 -22.63 21.31 23.62
C GLY A 19 -22.01 21.28 22.23
N LEU A 20 -22.41 22.18 21.32
CA LEU A 20 -21.87 22.30 19.96
C LEU A 20 -20.44 22.86 19.98
N CYS A 21 -20.11 23.80 20.88
CA CYS A 21 -18.76 24.33 21.03
C CYS A 21 -17.78 23.32 21.67
N LEU A 22 -18.25 22.47 22.60
CA LEU A 22 -17.42 21.38 23.15
C LEU A 22 -17.13 20.28 22.11
N LEU A 23 -18.11 19.97 21.23
CA LEU A 23 -17.89 19.10 20.07
C LEU A 23 -16.98 19.73 19.02
N ALA A 24 -17.05 21.04 18.81
CA ALA A 24 -16.18 21.77 17.90
C ALA A 24 -14.75 21.91 18.43
N THR A 25 -14.53 21.89 19.74
CA THR A 25 -13.17 21.93 20.33
C THR A 25 -12.54 20.55 20.48
N LEU A 26 -13.34 19.46 20.51
CA LEU A 26 -12.85 18.07 20.39
C LEU A 26 -12.66 17.65 18.92
N ALA A 27 -13.34 18.30 17.99
CA ALA A 27 -13.03 18.32 16.57
C ALA A 27 -11.95 19.38 16.27
N LEU A 28 -10.90 19.45 17.08
CA LEU A 28 -9.63 19.86 16.56
C LEU A 28 -9.37 18.89 15.41
N PRO A 29 -9.31 19.36 14.15
CA PRO A 29 -8.64 18.57 13.17
C PRO A 29 -7.30 18.24 13.84
N ALA A 30 -7.09 16.98 14.16
CA ALA A 30 -5.73 16.50 14.13
C ALA A 30 -5.30 17.03 12.76
N ARG A 31 -4.55 18.12 12.80
CA ARG A 31 -3.95 18.69 11.61
C ARG A 31 -3.10 17.55 11.15
N ALA A 32 -3.71 16.71 10.30
CA ALA A 32 -2.98 15.70 9.58
C ALA A 32 -1.91 16.55 8.90
N GLU A 33 -0.75 16.66 9.55
CA GLU A 33 0.42 17.14 8.84
C GLU A 33 0.36 16.35 7.56
N PRO A 34 0.37 17.04 6.40
CA PRO A 34 0.42 16.30 5.15
C PRO A 34 1.57 15.34 5.36
N ILE A 35 1.25 14.02 5.34
CA ILE A 35 2.27 12.98 5.42
C ILE A 35 3.22 13.38 4.32
N ARG A 36 4.28 14.09 4.69
CA ARG A 36 5.37 14.34 3.78
C ARG A 36 5.92 12.95 3.57
N VAL A 37 5.55 12.35 2.44
CA VAL A 37 6.22 11.17 1.92
C VAL A 37 7.65 11.65 1.64
N SER A 38 8.42 11.80 2.70
CA SER A 38 9.86 11.72 2.65
C SER A 38 10.14 10.26 2.38
N ALA A 39 9.84 9.80 1.15
CA ALA A 39 10.67 8.77 0.60
C ALA A 39 12.06 9.36 0.74
N ASP A 40 12.89 8.80 1.62
CA ASP A 40 14.33 9.04 1.58
C ASP A 40 14.84 8.51 0.24
N LEU A 41 14.50 9.27 -0.80
CA LEU A 41 15.06 9.19 -2.14
C LEU A 41 16.37 9.99 -2.09
N THR A 42 17.17 9.81 -1.02
CA THR A 42 18.54 10.31 -1.04
C THR A 42 19.18 9.68 -2.25
N PRO A 43 19.59 10.47 -3.25
CA PRO A 43 20.33 9.94 -4.37
C PRO A 43 21.53 9.19 -3.79
N ALA A 44 21.79 7.97 -4.26
CA ALA A 44 23.08 7.34 -4.05
C ALA A 44 24.15 8.35 -4.49
N ALA A 45 25.23 8.45 -3.74
CA ALA A 45 26.28 9.45 -3.87
C ALA A 45 26.34 10.06 -5.27
N ALA A 46 26.15 11.37 -5.35
CA ALA A 46 25.99 12.10 -6.61
C ALA A 46 26.93 11.54 -7.69
N ALA A 47 26.36 11.04 -8.79
CA ALA A 47 27.13 10.52 -9.90
C ALA A 47 28.14 11.60 -10.31
N ALA A 48 29.38 11.21 -10.56
CA ALA A 48 30.41 12.14 -11.01
C ALA A 48 29.90 12.88 -12.26
N PRO A 49 30.20 14.17 -12.42
CA PRO A 49 29.74 14.91 -13.57
C PRO A 49 30.24 14.24 -14.85
N LEU A 50 29.32 13.97 -15.79
CA LEU A 50 29.64 13.36 -17.08
C LEU A 50 30.72 14.16 -17.81
N ARG A 51 31.76 13.49 -18.29
CA ARG A 51 32.82 14.12 -19.08
C ARG A 51 32.36 14.29 -20.52
N ILE A 52 32.01 15.54 -20.88
CA ILE A 52 31.60 15.91 -22.24
C ILE A 52 32.80 16.62 -22.89
N SER A 53 33.35 16.06 -23.98
CA SER A 53 34.37 16.69 -24.78
C SER A 53 34.06 16.50 -26.27
N GLY A 54 34.14 17.58 -27.05
CA GLY A 54 33.97 17.53 -28.50
C GLY A 54 32.56 17.07 -28.97
N GLY A 55 31.52 17.16 -28.14
CA GLY A 55 30.20 16.68 -28.48
C GLY A 55 29.97 15.19 -28.20
N ALA A 56 30.95 14.50 -27.56
CA ALA A 56 30.87 13.13 -27.16
C ALA A 56 30.86 13.01 -25.61
N VAL A 57 30.14 12.03 -25.08
CA VAL A 57 30.14 11.63 -23.67
C VAL A 57 31.07 10.44 -23.52
N HIS A 58 32.17 10.64 -22.82
CA HIS A 58 33.10 9.56 -22.46
C HIS A 58 32.60 8.87 -21.19
N LEU A 59 32.38 7.57 -21.26
CA LEU A 59 31.68 6.81 -20.22
C LEU A 59 32.38 5.49 -19.93
N THR A 60 32.77 5.28 -18.67
CA THR A 60 33.20 3.96 -18.19
C THR A 60 31.99 3.13 -17.77
N LEU A 61 32.16 1.81 -17.66
CA LEU A 61 31.12 0.92 -17.17
C LEU A 61 30.66 1.28 -15.74
N GLU A 62 31.62 1.62 -14.87
CA GLU A 62 31.31 2.01 -13.48
C GLU A 62 30.50 3.31 -13.41
N GLU A 63 30.83 4.31 -14.23
CA GLU A 63 30.09 5.56 -14.35
C GLU A 63 28.68 5.31 -14.91
N ALA A 64 28.54 4.41 -15.90
CA ALA A 64 27.25 4.03 -16.45
C ALA A 64 26.35 3.37 -15.38
N ILE A 65 26.91 2.44 -14.59
CA ILE A 65 26.19 1.79 -13.48
C ILE A 65 25.78 2.83 -12.43
N ALA A 66 26.68 3.71 -12.00
CA ALA A 66 26.38 4.73 -11.00
C ALA A 66 25.25 5.67 -11.47
N LEU A 67 25.32 6.11 -12.73
CA LEU A 67 24.29 6.97 -13.33
C LEU A 67 22.93 6.27 -13.44
N ALA A 68 22.91 5.02 -13.87
CA ALA A 68 21.69 4.24 -13.96
C ALA A 68 21.04 4.04 -12.59
N LEU A 69 21.80 3.74 -11.55
CA LEU A 69 21.29 3.59 -10.18
C LEU A 69 20.69 4.88 -9.62
N ASP A 70 21.22 6.04 -10.04
CA ASP A 70 20.72 7.35 -9.61
C ASP A 70 19.48 7.79 -10.41
N GLN A 71 19.52 7.70 -11.74
CA GLN A 71 18.59 8.36 -12.62
C GLN A 71 17.52 7.45 -13.24
N ASN A 72 17.70 6.12 -13.22
CA ASN A 72 16.77 5.21 -13.89
C ASN A 72 15.34 5.33 -13.37
N LEU A 73 14.41 5.66 -14.27
CA LEU A 73 13.01 5.91 -13.92
C LEU A 73 12.29 4.65 -13.41
N SER A 74 12.61 3.46 -13.93
CA SER A 74 11.99 2.23 -13.47
C SER A 74 12.40 1.87 -12.04
N LEU A 75 13.65 2.16 -11.67
CA LEU A 75 14.12 1.99 -10.29
C LEU A 75 13.43 2.97 -9.34
N ARG A 76 13.19 4.21 -9.78
CA ARG A 76 12.42 5.21 -9.02
C ARG A 76 10.98 4.74 -8.77
N VAL A 77 10.32 4.12 -9.75
CA VAL A 77 8.98 3.55 -9.57
C VAL A 77 8.98 2.51 -8.46
N VAL A 78 9.91 1.56 -8.46
CA VAL A 78 9.98 0.52 -7.42
C VAL A 78 10.33 1.08 -6.04
N ARG A 79 11.09 2.19 -5.96
CA ARG A 79 11.28 2.92 -4.69
C ARG A 79 9.96 3.46 -4.13
N TYR A 80 9.07 4.00 -4.98
CA TYR A 80 7.73 4.41 -4.54
C TYR A 80 6.88 3.23 -4.07
N ASP A 81 6.96 2.06 -4.72
CA ASP A 81 6.26 0.86 -4.27
C ASP A 81 6.76 0.40 -2.89
N GLN A 82 8.06 0.52 -2.63
CA GLN A 82 8.62 0.23 -1.31
C GLN A 82 8.14 1.24 -0.24
N ALA A 83 8.05 2.53 -0.58
CA ALA A 83 7.47 3.53 0.31
C ALA A 83 6.00 3.24 0.61
N ARG A 84 5.19 2.94 -0.43
CA ARG A 84 3.77 2.54 -0.26
C ARG A 84 3.61 1.29 0.61
N ALA A 85 4.50 0.31 0.48
CA ALA A 85 4.46 -0.88 1.31
C ALA A 85 4.73 -0.59 2.81
N ARG A 86 5.52 0.46 3.13
CA ARG A 86 5.68 0.94 4.52
C ARG A 86 4.39 1.56 5.05
N GLU A 87 3.74 2.41 4.24
CA GLU A 87 2.47 3.04 4.62
C GLU A 87 1.34 2.00 4.78
N ASN A 88 1.32 0.94 3.98
CA ASN A 88 0.37 -0.15 4.14
C ASN A 88 0.53 -0.87 5.49
N VAL A 89 1.74 -0.95 6.06
CA VAL A 89 1.95 -1.47 7.42
C VAL A 89 1.37 -0.51 8.46
N ALA A 90 1.57 0.81 8.31
CA ALA A 90 0.97 1.81 9.18
C ALA A 90 -0.56 1.75 9.11
N GLN A 91 -1.13 1.64 7.91
CA GLN A 91 -2.56 1.45 7.69
C GLN A 91 -3.08 0.19 8.40
N ALA A 92 -2.37 -0.94 8.29
CA ALA A 92 -2.77 -2.18 8.94
C ALA A 92 -2.74 -2.09 10.48
N LEU A 93 -1.85 -1.28 11.05
CA LEU A 93 -1.79 -0.99 12.49
C LEU A 93 -2.97 -0.14 12.97
N GLY A 94 -3.60 0.62 12.08
CA GLY A 94 -4.76 1.46 12.35
C GLY A 94 -5.99 0.71 12.91
N ILE A 95 -6.02 -0.65 12.83
CA ILE A 95 -7.04 -1.45 13.51
C ILE A 95 -7.08 -1.23 15.02
N TYR A 96 -5.99 -0.75 15.60
CA TYR A 96 -5.86 -0.47 17.03
C TYR A 96 -6.08 0.99 17.41
N ASP A 97 -6.41 1.82 16.44
CA ASP A 97 -6.68 3.23 16.71
C ASP A 97 -7.96 3.38 17.53
N PHE A 98 -7.99 4.43 18.34
CA PHE A 98 -9.21 4.78 19.04
C PHE A 98 -10.19 5.40 18.06
N LEU A 99 -11.40 4.86 18.05
CA LEU A 99 -12.50 5.40 17.27
C LEU A 99 -13.38 6.25 18.19
N VAL A 100 -13.46 7.55 17.92
CA VAL A 100 -14.39 8.47 18.58
C VAL A 100 -15.64 8.59 17.72
N GLN A 101 -16.79 8.39 18.31
CA GLN A 101 -18.10 8.50 17.66
C GLN A 101 -18.95 9.53 18.39
N GLY A 102 -19.68 10.35 17.66
CA GLY A 102 -20.60 11.34 18.21
C GLY A 102 -21.91 11.36 17.43
N GLY A 103 -23.03 11.55 18.13
CA GLY A 103 -24.33 11.66 17.52
C GLY A 103 -25.23 12.66 18.25
N LEU A 104 -26.04 13.37 17.49
CA LEU A 104 -27.10 14.26 17.99
C LEU A 104 -28.43 13.77 17.42
N GLN A 105 -29.44 13.72 18.27
CA GLN A 105 -30.81 13.33 17.86
C GLN A 105 -31.81 14.34 18.40
N LEU A 106 -32.68 14.82 17.53
CA LEU A 106 -33.82 15.64 17.86
C LEU A 106 -35.06 14.98 17.24
N SER A 107 -36.11 14.79 18.04
CA SER A 107 -37.40 14.34 17.52
C SER A 107 -38.54 15.01 18.24
N SER A 108 -39.60 15.25 17.51
CA SER A 108 -40.91 15.71 18.04
C SER A 108 -41.97 14.80 17.43
N ASP A 109 -42.69 14.10 18.29
CA ASP A 109 -43.69 13.12 17.91
C ASP A 109 -45.04 13.52 18.45
N THR A 110 -46.04 13.49 17.60
CA THR A 110 -47.47 13.69 17.95
C THR A 110 -48.25 12.46 17.52
N VAL A 111 -48.77 11.73 18.47
CA VAL A 111 -49.56 10.49 18.22
C VAL A 111 -50.87 10.49 18.94
N PRO A 112 -51.95 9.93 18.36
CA PRO A 112 -53.23 9.77 19.06
C PRO A 112 -53.05 8.82 20.23
N ALA A 113 -53.72 9.12 21.35
CA ALA A 113 -53.71 8.24 22.51
C ALA A 113 -54.42 6.92 22.18
N ALA A 114 -53.76 5.81 22.54
CA ALA A 114 -54.31 4.46 22.38
C ALA A 114 -55.01 3.96 23.66
N SER A 115 -54.81 4.64 24.80
CA SER A 115 -55.30 4.24 26.11
C SER A 115 -55.59 5.47 26.97
N ASN A 116 -56.56 5.38 27.85
CA ASN A 116 -56.82 6.39 28.89
C ASN A 116 -55.65 6.57 29.87
N LEU A 117 -54.71 5.60 29.89
CA LEU A 117 -53.47 5.65 30.67
C LEU A 117 -52.34 6.47 29.99
N ASP A 118 -52.56 6.95 28.76
CA ASP A 118 -51.56 7.77 28.06
C ASP A 118 -51.48 9.19 28.64
N GLY A 119 -52.52 9.59 29.39
CA GLY A 119 -52.54 10.84 30.14
C GLY A 119 -52.76 12.11 29.32
N ALA A 120 -53.09 11.95 28.03
CA ALA A 120 -53.50 13.02 27.12
C ALA A 120 -54.33 12.40 25.99
N GLU A 121 -55.27 13.13 25.38
CA GLU A 121 -56.04 12.69 24.20
C GLU A 121 -55.16 12.58 22.94
N VAL A 122 -54.23 13.46 22.81
CA VAL A 122 -53.15 13.44 21.81
C VAL A 122 -51.83 13.53 22.58
N GLN A 123 -50.98 12.55 22.39
CA GLN A 123 -49.68 12.46 23.06
C GLN A 123 -48.65 13.22 22.26
N GLU A 124 -48.06 14.24 22.86
CA GLU A 124 -46.94 15.02 22.31
C GLU A 124 -45.68 14.69 23.10
N SER A 125 -44.59 14.44 22.39
CA SER A 125 -43.26 14.20 23.00
C SER A 125 -42.12 14.80 22.19
N ASP A 126 -41.31 15.56 22.86
CA ASP A 126 -40.06 16.10 22.31
C ASP A 126 -38.86 15.38 22.95
N ARG A 127 -37.93 14.88 22.09
CA ARG A 127 -36.69 14.28 22.52
C ARG A 127 -35.51 15.02 21.92
N ALA A 128 -34.56 15.32 22.75
CA ALA A 128 -33.25 15.82 22.30
C ALA A 128 -32.21 15.01 23.01
N GLY A 129 -31.19 14.52 22.28
CA GLY A 129 -30.15 13.72 22.88
C GLY A 129 -28.85 13.89 22.15
N PHE A 130 -27.75 13.64 22.86
CA PHE A 130 -26.42 13.49 22.28
C PHE A 130 -25.72 12.28 22.89
N GLN A 131 -24.85 11.68 22.08
CA GLN A 131 -24.02 10.58 22.52
C GLN A 131 -22.58 10.79 22.09
N LEU A 132 -21.65 10.36 22.94
CA LEU A 132 -20.21 10.30 22.66
C LEU A 132 -19.72 8.91 22.98
N GLY A 133 -19.04 8.28 22.02
CA GLY A 133 -18.47 6.96 22.16
C GLY A 133 -16.99 6.97 21.89
N LEU A 134 -16.24 6.16 22.63
CA LEU A 134 -14.84 5.84 22.40
C LEU A 134 -14.71 4.33 22.35
N SER A 135 -14.23 3.78 21.25
CA SER A 135 -14.03 2.34 21.10
C SER A 135 -12.62 2.00 20.62
N ARG A 136 -12.18 0.80 20.96
CA ARG A 136 -10.90 0.26 20.54
C ARG A 136 -10.95 -1.25 20.40
N LEU A 137 -10.29 -1.77 19.34
CA LEU A 137 -10.02 -3.20 19.20
C LEU A 137 -8.87 -3.61 20.11
N LEU A 138 -9.01 -4.74 20.79
CA LEU A 138 -7.98 -5.32 21.65
C LEU A 138 -7.18 -6.40 20.88
N PRO A 139 -5.90 -6.65 21.24
CA PRO A 139 -5.09 -7.71 20.61
C PRO A 139 -5.69 -9.11 20.73
N THR A 140 -6.61 -9.32 21.66
CA THR A 140 -7.33 -10.59 21.86
C THR A 140 -8.48 -10.79 20.86
N GLY A 141 -8.75 -9.80 19.99
CA GLY A 141 -9.88 -9.76 19.07
C GLY A 141 -11.16 -9.19 19.69
N GLY A 142 -11.14 -8.84 20.98
CA GLY A 142 -12.24 -8.18 21.66
C GLY A 142 -12.31 -6.69 21.33
N THR A 143 -13.47 -6.08 21.61
CA THR A 143 -13.68 -4.63 21.53
C THR A 143 -14.05 -4.08 22.90
N ALA A 144 -13.38 -3.01 23.31
CA ALA A 144 -13.74 -2.23 24.48
C ALA A 144 -14.33 -0.90 24.04
N GLU A 145 -15.45 -0.53 24.64
CA GLU A 145 -16.21 0.67 24.27
C GLU A 145 -16.71 1.39 25.53
N VAL A 146 -16.61 2.70 25.49
CA VAL A 146 -17.17 3.61 26.50
C VAL A 146 -18.14 4.54 25.78
N ASN A 147 -19.41 4.49 26.17
CA ASN A 147 -20.46 5.33 25.58
C ASN A 147 -21.10 6.20 26.65
N TRP A 148 -21.09 7.50 26.43
CA TRP A 148 -21.80 8.47 27.23
C TRP A 148 -23.01 8.97 26.45
N VAL A 149 -24.21 8.67 26.97
CA VAL A 149 -25.50 8.95 26.33
C VAL A 149 -26.27 9.91 27.18
N ASN A 150 -26.77 10.98 26.60
CA ASN A 150 -27.54 12.00 27.29
C ASN A 150 -28.83 12.30 26.54
N GLY A 151 -29.87 12.53 27.28
CA GLY A 151 -31.17 12.81 26.69
C GLY A 151 -31.98 13.83 27.50
N ARG A 152 -32.81 14.59 26.80
CA ARG A 152 -33.88 15.40 27.34
C ARG A 152 -35.19 14.90 26.73
N PHE A 153 -36.16 14.63 27.57
CA PHE A 153 -37.50 14.21 27.17
C PHE A 153 -38.53 15.12 27.78
N LYS A 154 -39.45 15.64 26.97
CA LYS A 154 -40.60 16.44 27.39
C LYS A 154 -41.87 15.83 26.82
N THR A 155 -42.91 15.80 27.62
CA THR A 155 -44.23 15.25 27.19
C THR A 155 -45.36 16.06 27.79
N ASN A 156 -46.53 15.96 27.16
CA ASN A 156 -47.77 16.51 27.69
C ASN A 156 -48.56 15.50 28.57
N SER A 157 -48.00 14.31 28.81
CA SER A 157 -48.67 13.29 29.66
C SER A 157 -48.77 13.78 31.09
N ARG A 158 -50.01 13.69 31.64
CA ARG A 158 -50.29 14.06 33.04
C ARG A 158 -49.67 13.09 34.06
N PHE A 159 -49.21 11.94 33.64
CA PHE A 159 -48.58 10.94 34.51
C PHE A 159 -47.04 11.10 34.59
N SER A 160 -46.46 12.03 33.86
CA SER A 160 -45.01 12.32 33.95
C SER A 160 -44.73 13.03 35.27
N ILE A 161 -43.85 12.42 36.09
CA ILE A 161 -43.35 12.98 37.37
C ILE A 161 -42.23 14.00 37.11
N LEU A 162 -41.35 13.72 36.16
CA LEU A 162 -40.31 14.61 35.69
C LEU A 162 -40.64 15.14 34.31
N ASN A 163 -40.75 16.49 34.19
CA ASN A 163 -41.07 17.07 32.87
C ASN A 163 -40.59 18.55 32.77
N PRO A 164 -39.56 18.86 31.95
CA PRO A 164 -38.77 17.91 31.19
C PRO A 164 -37.94 16.99 32.08
N SER A 165 -37.71 15.74 31.63
CA SER A 165 -36.77 14.84 32.25
C SER A 165 -35.44 14.88 31.50
N TYR A 166 -34.34 14.77 32.22
CA TYR A 166 -32.97 14.66 31.70
C TYR A 166 -32.41 13.33 32.13
N SER A 167 -31.74 12.66 31.21
CA SER A 167 -31.05 11.41 31.48
C SER A 167 -29.56 11.53 31.10
N SER A 168 -28.71 10.94 31.90
CA SER A 168 -27.31 10.75 31.58
C SER A 168 -26.93 9.30 31.87
N GLY A 169 -26.20 8.66 30.96
CA GLY A 169 -25.75 7.29 31.13
C GLY A 169 -24.33 7.09 30.62
N LEU A 170 -23.51 6.40 31.42
CA LEU A 170 -22.19 5.95 31.01
C LEU A 170 -22.20 4.42 30.89
N ASN A 171 -21.95 3.92 29.69
CA ASN A 171 -21.94 2.48 29.41
C ASN A 171 -20.51 2.05 29.07
N LEU A 172 -19.96 1.09 29.81
CA LEU A 172 -18.72 0.40 29.51
C LEU A 172 -19.09 -0.95 28.91
N VAL A 173 -18.67 -1.20 27.68
CA VAL A 173 -19.01 -2.42 26.95
C VAL A 173 -17.73 -3.14 26.56
N LEU A 174 -17.65 -4.42 26.90
CA LEU A 174 -16.61 -5.35 26.47
C LEU A 174 -17.27 -6.46 25.67
N ASN A 175 -16.84 -6.65 24.45
CA ASN A 175 -17.22 -7.80 23.62
C ASN A 175 -15.96 -8.58 23.28
N GLN A 176 -15.84 -9.84 23.76
CA GLN A 176 -14.65 -10.68 23.60
C GLN A 176 -15.02 -11.98 22.90
N PRO A 177 -14.56 -12.21 21.65
CA PRO A 177 -14.67 -13.52 21.04
C PRO A 177 -13.79 -14.54 21.79
N LEU A 178 -14.34 -15.72 22.03
CA LEU A 178 -13.67 -16.78 22.80
C LEU A 178 -13.15 -17.93 21.94
N LEU A 179 -13.73 -18.17 20.77
CA LEU A 179 -13.33 -19.21 19.83
C LEU A 179 -12.98 -18.62 18.46
N ARG A 180 -13.99 -18.48 17.60
CA ARG A 180 -13.80 -17.88 16.26
C ARG A 180 -13.40 -16.42 16.41
N ASP A 181 -12.41 -16.00 15.63
CA ASP A 181 -11.82 -14.65 15.64
C ASP A 181 -11.13 -14.27 16.97
N SER A 182 -10.93 -15.23 17.86
CA SER A 182 -10.23 -15.01 19.13
C SER A 182 -8.73 -15.12 18.96
N GLY A 183 -8.03 -14.27 19.71
CA GLY A 183 -6.59 -14.33 19.84
C GLY A 183 -5.85 -13.44 18.84
N ARG A 184 -4.58 -13.26 19.14
CA ARG A 184 -3.69 -12.33 18.42
C ARG A 184 -3.45 -12.75 16.96
N GLU A 185 -3.35 -14.05 16.71
CA GLU A 185 -3.12 -14.57 15.36
C GLU A 185 -4.26 -14.23 14.40
N ALA A 186 -5.51 -14.35 14.87
CA ALA A 186 -6.68 -13.98 14.08
C ALA A 186 -6.78 -12.47 13.88
N THR A 187 -6.52 -11.69 14.94
CA THR A 187 -6.67 -10.23 14.96
C THR A 187 -5.55 -9.53 14.16
N GLU A 188 -4.30 -9.93 14.36
CA GLU A 188 -3.13 -9.29 13.74
C GLU A 188 -2.77 -9.86 12.36
N ARG A 189 -3.54 -10.82 11.84
CA ARG A 189 -3.30 -11.42 10.51
C ARG A 189 -2.97 -10.38 9.43
N GLY A 190 -3.80 -9.34 9.32
CA GLY A 190 -3.61 -8.28 8.34
C GLY A 190 -2.29 -7.52 8.53
N ILE A 191 -1.87 -7.30 9.79
CA ILE A 191 -0.60 -6.64 10.12
C ILE A 191 0.59 -7.52 9.72
N VAL A 192 0.53 -8.82 10.01
CA VAL A 192 1.60 -9.76 9.64
C VAL A 192 1.74 -9.86 8.13
N ILE A 193 0.62 -9.98 7.40
CA ILE A 193 0.60 -9.98 5.93
C ILE A 193 1.16 -8.67 5.36
N ALA A 194 0.79 -7.52 5.93
CA ALA A 194 1.31 -6.23 5.50
C ALA A 194 2.84 -6.12 5.71
N ARG A 195 3.36 -6.64 6.83
CA ARG A 195 4.81 -6.72 7.08
C ARG A 195 5.52 -7.64 6.08
N ASN A 196 4.95 -8.80 5.79
CA ASN A 196 5.48 -9.71 4.77
C ASN A 196 5.45 -9.05 3.38
N ASN A 197 4.38 -8.34 3.03
CA ASN A 197 4.29 -7.62 1.76
C ASN A 197 5.32 -6.48 1.66
N ARG A 198 5.67 -5.81 2.77
CA ARG A 198 6.78 -4.87 2.81
C ARG A 198 8.12 -5.57 2.51
N GLU A 199 8.33 -6.78 3.04
CA GLU A 199 9.53 -7.56 2.75
C GLU A 199 9.56 -8.02 1.28
N ILE A 200 8.44 -8.45 0.72
CA ILE A 200 8.29 -8.77 -0.71
C ILE A 200 8.66 -7.55 -1.57
N SER A 201 8.18 -6.36 -1.20
CA SER A 201 8.52 -5.13 -1.92
C SER A 201 10.01 -4.78 -1.83
N ARG A 202 10.66 -5.05 -0.67
CA ARG A 202 12.11 -4.89 -0.51
C ARG A 202 12.89 -5.86 -1.43
N LEU A 203 12.46 -7.11 -1.48
CA LEU A 203 13.05 -8.13 -2.36
C LEU A 203 12.86 -7.77 -3.85
N ALA A 204 11.68 -7.27 -4.22
CA ALA A 204 11.42 -6.79 -5.57
C ALA A 204 12.31 -5.60 -5.96
N PHE A 205 12.63 -4.72 -5.01
CA PHE A 205 13.60 -3.65 -5.23
C PHE A 205 15.01 -4.21 -5.47
N VAL A 206 15.46 -5.17 -4.66
CA VAL A 206 16.78 -5.83 -4.86
C VAL A 206 16.82 -6.52 -6.23
N GLN A 207 15.78 -7.25 -6.58
CA GLN A 207 15.63 -7.87 -7.90
C GLN A 207 15.80 -6.84 -9.02
N ARG A 208 15.04 -5.72 -8.96
CA ARG A 208 15.09 -4.68 -10.00
C ARG A 208 16.47 -4.03 -10.12
N VAL A 209 17.16 -3.82 -8.97
CA VAL A 209 18.55 -3.33 -8.99
C VAL A 209 19.47 -4.31 -9.72
N THR A 210 19.38 -5.61 -9.39
CA THR A 210 20.21 -6.64 -10.04
C THR A 210 19.92 -6.74 -11.54
N ASP A 211 18.64 -6.70 -11.93
CA ASP A 211 18.24 -6.71 -13.35
C ASP A 211 18.74 -5.48 -14.09
N LEU A 212 18.65 -4.29 -13.46
CA LEU A 212 19.14 -3.04 -14.05
C LEU A 212 20.66 -3.09 -14.25
N LEU A 213 21.43 -3.60 -13.28
CA LEU A 213 22.87 -3.74 -13.39
C LEU A 213 23.23 -4.63 -14.60
N ARG A 214 22.57 -5.79 -14.73
CA ARG A 214 22.77 -6.69 -15.88
C ARG A 214 22.38 -6.02 -17.19
N GLU A 215 21.22 -5.33 -17.25
CA GLU A 215 20.78 -4.63 -18.47
C GLU A 215 21.76 -3.51 -18.88
N VAL A 216 22.35 -2.79 -17.91
CA VAL A 216 23.34 -1.74 -18.17
C VAL A 216 24.66 -2.34 -18.68
N GLU A 217 25.16 -3.41 -18.05
CA GLU A 217 26.35 -4.13 -18.53
C GLU A 217 26.16 -4.65 -19.95
N GLU A 218 25.05 -5.35 -20.22
CA GLU A 218 24.72 -5.85 -21.56
C GLU A 218 24.62 -4.70 -22.58
N GLY A 219 23.93 -3.62 -22.23
CA GLY A 219 23.80 -2.45 -23.10
C GLY A 219 25.12 -1.76 -23.39
N TYR A 220 26.00 -1.67 -22.39
CA TYR A 220 27.34 -1.09 -22.53
C TYR A 220 28.23 -1.91 -23.47
N TRP A 221 28.33 -3.22 -23.24
CA TRP A 221 29.15 -4.11 -24.07
C TRP A 221 28.59 -4.28 -25.49
N ASN A 222 27.26 -4.26 -25.66
CA ASN A 222 26.64 -4.23 -26.99
C ASN A 222 27.01 -2.95 -27.77
N LEU A 223 27.14 -1.81 -27.09
CA LEU A 223 27.62 -0.58 -27.74
C LEU A 223 29.07 -0.70 -28.13
N VAL A 224 29.94 -1.27 -27.26
CA VAL A 224 31.34 -1.54 -27.58
C VAL A 224 31.48 -2.42 -28.80
N GLU A 225 30.71 -3.53 -28.86
CA GLU A 225 30.69 -4.45 -30.01
C GLU A 225 30.21 -3.77 -31.28
N ALA A 226 29.12 -3.01 -31.25
CA ALA A 226 28.59 -2.31 -32.41
C ALA A 226 29.62 -1.30 -32.99
N ARG A 227 30.31 -0.56 -32.13
CA ARG A 227 31.39 0.35 -32.55
C ARG A 227 32.59 -0.36 -33.15
N TYR A 228 32.99 -1.48 -32.55
CA TYR A 228 34.05 -2.29 -33.09
C TYR A 228 33.70 -2.85 -34.48
N GLN A 229 32.46 -3.32 -34.66
CA GLN A 229 31.96 -3.81 -35.94
C GLN A 229 31.94 -2.70 -37.01
N LEU A 230 31.57 -1.46 -36.63
CA LEU A 230 31.62 -0.31 -37.52
C LEU A 230 33.07 -0.06 -37.97
N GLN A 231 34.03 -0.05 -37.02
CA GLN A 231 35.43 0.13 -37.34
C GLN A 231 35.99 -0.95 -38.29
N VAL A 232 35.60 -2.21 -38.08
CA VAL A 232 35.95 -3.33 -38.97
C VAL A 232 35.34 -3.13 -40.37
N SER A 233 34.10 -2.70 -40.46
CA SER A 233 33.42 -2.43 -41.73
C SER A 233 34.07 -1.26 -42.50
N GLU A 234 34.48 -0.21 -41.80
CA GLU A 234 35.20 0.93 -42.40
C GLU A 234 36.60 0.51 -42.91
N ALA A 235 37.34 -0.33 -42.16
CA ALA A 235 38.59 -0.88 -42.61
C ALA A 235 38.41 -1.82 -43.83
N ALA A 236 37.36 -2.61 -43.85
CA ALA A 236 37.04 -3.49 -44.98
C ALA A 236 36.71 -2.69 -46.27
N LEU A 237 35.99 -1.55 -46.13
CA LEU A 237 35.73 -0.65 -47.25
C LEU A 237 37.04 -0.04 -47.79
N ASP A 238 37.94 0.42 -46.93
CA ASP A 238 39.25 0.95 -47.34
C ASP A 238 40.06 -0.09 -48.10
N LEU A 239 40.05 -1.34 -47.65
CA LEU A 239 40.72 -2.44 -48.33
C LEU A 239 40.06 -2.73 -49.72
N ALA A 240 38.74 -2.74 -49.80
CA ALA A 240 37.99 -2.95 -51.07
C ALA A 240 38.32 -1.84 -52.07
N ARG A 241 38.41 -0.58 -51.63
CA ARG A 241 38.79 0.55 -52.50
C ARG A 241 40.23 0.44 -53.01
N ARG A 242 41.19 0.04 -52.15
CA ARG A 242 42.57 -0.23 -52.58
C ARG A 242 42.64 -1.38 -53.59
N LEU A 243 41.90 -2.45 -53.40
CA LEU A 243 41.87 -3.56 -54.35
C LEU A 243 41.27 -3.14 -55.67
N HIS A 244 40.21 -2.36 -55.70
CA HIS A 244 39.60 -1.81 -56.92
C HIS A 244 40.63 -0.95 -57.70
N GLU A 245 41.35 -0.07 -57.01
CA GLU A 245 42.37 0.77 -57.67
C GLU A 245 43.54 -0.08 -58.23
N GLN A 246 43.98 -1.13 -57.52
CA GLN A 246 44.95 -2.09 -58.09
C GLN A 246 44.43 -2.81 -59.30
N ASN A 247 43.16 -3.27 -59.30
CA ASN A 247 42.53 -3.95 -60.43
C ASN A 247 42.41 -3.00 -61.63
N ARG A 248 42.09 -1.72 -61.39
CA ARG A 248 42.00 -0.69 -62.42
C ARG A 248 43.34 -0.53 -63.15
N VAL A 249 44.44 -0.40 -62.42
CA VAL A 249 45.81 -0.29 -63.00
C VAL A 249 46.12 -1.57 -63.84
N ARG A 250 45.78 -2.78 -63.36
CA ARG A 250 45.99 -4.06 -64.07
C ARG A 250 45.16 -4.19 -65.34
N VAL A 251 43.96 -3.71 -65.36
CA VAL A 251 43.10 -3.66 -66.53
C VAL A 251 43.65 -2.68 -67.55
N ASP A 252 44.08 -1.49 -67.12
CA ASP A 252 44.65 -0.47 -67.98
C ASP A 252 45.92 -0.93 -68.72
N VAL A 253 46.75 -1.76 -68.04
CA VAL A 253 47.97 -2.38 -68.66
C VAL A 253 47.68 -3.73 -69.35
N GLY A 254 46.39 -4.17 -69.44
CA GLY A 254 45.98 -5.37 -70.18
C GLY A 254 46.26 -6.69 -69.48
N THR A 255 46.59 -6.74 -68.19
CA THR A 255 46.92 -7.95 -67.41
C THR A 255 45.74 -8.53 -66.65
N LEU A 256 44.57 -7.87 -66.66
CA LEU A 256 43.35 -8.30 -65.98
C LEU A 256 42.16 -8.07 -66.91
N ALA A 257 41.12 -8.93 -66.86
CA ALA A 257 39.89 -8.78 -67.61
C ALA A 257 39.04 -7.59 -67.11
N PRO A 258 38.37 -6.82 -67.97
CA PRO A 258 37.50 -5.70 -67.54
C PRO A 258 36.38 -6.12 -66.62
N LEU A 259 35.91 -7.37 -66.65
CA LEU A 259 34.88 -7.94 -65.77
C LEU A 259 35.28 -7.86 -64.26
N GLU A 260 36.56 -8.05 -63.97
CA GLU A 260 37.09 -7.99 -62.59
C GLU A 260 36.99 -6.57 -61.99
N LEU A 261 36.96 -5.53 -62.84
CA LEU A 261 36.74 -4.17 -62.38
C LEU A 261 35.30 -3.98 -61.88
N VAL A 262 34.31 -4.53 -62.64
CA VAL A 262 32.93 -4.47 -62.25
C VAL A 262 32.68 -5.28 -60.94
N GLN A 263 33.32 -6.45 -60.80
CA GLN A 263 33.22 -7.26 -59.58
C GLN A 263 33.77 -6.52 -58.35
N SER A 264 34.90 -5.81 -58.50
CA SER A 264 35.46 -5.04 -57.39
C SER A 264 34.62 -3.80 -57.06
N GLU A 265 33.94 -3.19 -58.03
CA GLU A 265 32.98 -2.10 -57.79
C GLU A 265 31.73 -2.59 -57.00
N VAL A 266 31.19 -3.77 -57.35
CA VAL A 266 30.10 -4.43 -56.57
C VAL A 266 30.58 -4.70 -55.14
N GLY A 267 31.87 -5.14 -54.98
CA GLY A 267 32.48 -5.33 -53.67
C GLY A 267 32.48 -4.03 -52.81
N ILE A 268 32.85 -2.89 -53.41
CA ILE A 268 32.78 -1.58 -52.71
C ILE A 268 31.34 -1.23 -52.28
N ALA A 269 30.40 -1.35 -53.20
CA ALA A 269 28.99 -1.04 -52.91
C ALA A 269 28.43 -1.91 -51.77
N THR A 270 28.80 -3.20 -51.73
CA THR A 270 28.43 -4.10 -50.63
C THR A 270 29.03 -3.62 -49.29
N ARG A 271 30.28 -3.20 -49.24
CA ARG A 271 30.92 -2.68 -48.01
C ARG A 271 30.32 -1.35 -47.57
N GLU A 272 29.93 -0.49 -48.50
CA GLU A 272 29.21 0.74 -48.18
C GLU A 272 27.84 0.48 -47.56
N GLU A 273 27.12 -0.53 -48.03
CA GLU A 273 25.89 -0.96 -47.41
C GLU A 273 26.11 -1.50 -45.97
N GLU A 274 27.14 -2.31 -45.77
CA GLU A 274 27.51 -2.84 -44.45
C GLU A 274 27.81 -1.71 -43.45
N ILE A 275 28.49 -0.63 -43.86
CA ILE A 275 28.73 0.55 -43.00
C ILE A 275 27.44 1.24 -42.62
N ILE A 276 26.48 1.38 -43.54
CA ILE A 276 25.16 1.97 -43.24
C ILE A 276 24.47 1.15 -42.16
N ARG A 277 24.46 -0.17 -42.27
CA ARG A 277 23.88 -1.08 -41.27
C ARG A 277 24.62 -1.01 -39.92
N ALA A 278 25.95 -0.95 -39.93
CA ALA A 278 26.74 -0.84 -38.73
C ALA A 278 26.49 0.49 -37.99
N ARG A 279 26.42 1.61 -38.70
CA ARG A 279 26.07 2.90 -38.11
C ARG A 279 24.66 2.92 -37.47
N PHE A 280 23.70 2.27 -38.12
CA PHE A 280 22.36 2.11 -37.57
C PHE A 280 22.38 1.27 -36.28
N ALA A 281 23.19 0.19 -36.24
CA ALA A 281 23.34 -0.65 -35.04
C ALA A 281 23.96 0.15 -33.87
N VAL A 282 24.99 0.98 -34.14
CA VAL A 282 25.57 1.88 -33.13
C VAL A 282 24.51 2.82 -32.56
N GLY A 283 23.72 3.50 -33.42
CA GLY A 283 22.69 4.42 -32.97
C GLY A 283 21.63 3.72 -32.08
N ASN A 284 21.21 2.52 -32.46
CA ASN A 284 20.26 1.74 -31.65
C ASN A 284 20.84 1.33 -30.28
N ALA A 285 22.12 0.94 -30.23
CA ALA A 285 22.81 0.58 -28.99
C ALA A 285 22.97 1.81 -28.07
N GLU A 286 23.30 2.97 -28.63
CA GLU A 286 23.36 4.24 -27.89
C GLU A 286 22.00 4.62 -27.31
N ASP A 287 20.92 4.54 -28.10
CA ASP A 287 19.56 4.87 -27.64
C ASP A 287 19.11 3.92 -26.53
N ARG A 288 19.44 2.63 -26.64
CA ARG A 288 19.18 1.68 -25.57
C ARG A 288 19.90 2.04 -24.29
N LEU A 289 21.18 2.39 -24.39
CA LEU A 289 21.99 2.78 -23.22
C LEU A 289 21.45 4.09 -22.62
N ARG A 290 21.11 5.12 -23.42
CA ARG A 290 20.48 6.37 -22.96
C ARG A 290 19.21 6.08 -22.14
N GLN A 291 18.38 5.18 -22.61
CA GLN A 291 17.16 4.76 -21.91
C GLN A 291 17.46 4.12 -20.55
N LEU A 292 18.46 3.22 -20.49
CA LEU A 292 18.85 2.54 -19.25
C LEU A 292 19.48 3.50 -18.23
N LEU A 293 20.26 4.44 -18.70
CA LEU A 293 20.87 5.47 -17.87
C LEU A 293 19.86 6.51 -17.36
N GLY A 294 18.65 6.57 -17.96
CA GLY A 294 17.63 7.55 -17.60
C GLY A 294 18.02 8.98 -17.97
N LEU A 295 18.85 9.14 -19.00
CA LEU A 295 19.29 10.47 -19.47
C LEU A 295 18.05 11.28 -19.89
N ASP A 296 17.91 12.45 -19.27
CA ASP A 296 16.83 13.38 -19.58
C ASP A 296 16.97 13.84 -21.05
N ARG A 297 15.86 14.22 -21.69
CA ARG A 297 15.84 14.76 -23.04
C ARG A 297 16.49 16.15 -23.12
N ASP A 298 17.48 16.42 -22.24
CA ASP A 298 18.32 17.59 -22.39
C ASP A 298 19.00 17.52 -23.76
N ALA A 299 18.79 18.51 -24.59
CA ALA A 299 19.18 18.50 -25.99
C ALA A 299 20.70 18.24 -26.19
N GLN A 300 21.53 18.61 -25.24
CA GLN A 300 22.98 18.39 -25.32
C GLN A 300 23.39 16.93 -25.09
N LEU A 301 22.83 16.27 -24.06
CA LEU A 301 23.13 14.87 -23.74
C LEU A 301 22.46 13.89 -24.69
N TRP A 302 21.26 14.23 -25.18
CA TRP A 302 20.54 13.36 -26.10
C TRP A 302 21.16 13.30 -27.50
N ALA A 303 21.78 14.38 -27.95
CA ALA A 303 22.47 14.46 -29.24
C ALA A 303 23.94 14.04 -29.19
N ALA A 304 24.52 13.89 -28.00
CA ALA A 304 25.92 13.53 -27.84
C ALA A 304 26.17 12.05 -28.16
N GLU A 305 27.26 11.78 -28.84
CA GLU A 305 27.77 10.43 -29.11
C GLU A 305 28.27 9.80 -27.79
N ILE A 306 27.97 8.53 -27.50
CA ILE A 306 28.46 7.84 -26.32
C ILE A 306 29.73 7.05 -26.68
N VAL A 307 30.87 7.43 -26.10
CA VAL A 307 32.13 6.76 -26.30
C VAL A 307 32.48 5.91 -25.08
N PRO A 308 32.41 4.57 -25.19
CA PRO A 308 32.79 3.67 -24.09
C PRO A 308 34.33 3.65 -23.96
N GLU A 309 34.79 3.75 -22.68
CA GLU A 309 36.24 3.79 -22.37
C GLU A 309 36.78 2.53 -21.66
N SER A 310 35.87 1.65 -21.14
CA SER A 310 36.31 0.46 -20.42
C SER A 310 36.84 -0.61 -21.39
N GLU A 311 37.97 -1.23 -21.01
CA GLU A 311 38.49 -2.42 -21.68
C GLU A 311 37.90 -3.69 -21.06
N ALA A 312 37.66 -4.72 -21.89
CA ALA A 312 37.12 -5.99 -21.40
C ALA A 312 38.23 -6.79 -20.68
N GLU A 313 38.07 -7.02 -19.38
CA GLU A 313 38.93 -7.95 -18.65
C GLU A 313 38.36 -9.38 -18.74
N ILE A 314 39.16 -10.27 -19.35
CA ILE A 314 38.81 -11.68 -19.47
C ILE A 314 39.41 -12.44 -18.27
N SER A 315 38.74 -12.35 -17.11
CA SER A 315 39.21 -13.01 -15.89
C SER A 315 38.02 -13.42 -15.00
N ALA A 316 37.35 -14.49 -15.36
CA ALA A 316 36.35 -15.06 -14.44
C ALA A 316 36.74 -16.51 -14.06
N PRO A 317 36.94 -16.82 -12.77
CA PRO A 317 37.06 -18.20 -12.34
C PRO A 317 35.72 -18.89 -12.56
N LEU A 318 35.66 -19.94 -13.39
CA LEU A 318 34.51 -20.73 -13.63
C LEU A 318 34.07 -21.44 -12.34
N LEU A 319 32.92 -21.11 -11.79
CA LEU A 319 32.33 -21.84 -10.68
C LEU A 319 31.80 -23.18 -11.20
N PRO A 320 31.99 -24.31 -10.48
CA PRO A 320 31.31 -25.55 -10.76
C PRO A 320 29.79 -25.34 -10.79
N VAL A 321 29.11 -25.97 -11.77
CA VAL A 321 27.65 -25.77 -12.02
C VAL A 321 26.83 -25.98 -10.77
N GLU A 322 27.09 -27.04 -10.00
CA GLU A 322 26.35 -27.37 -8.77
C GLU A 322 26.47 -26.25 -7.72
N LYS A 323 27.69 -25.74 -7.50
CA LYS A 323 27.91 -24.63 -6.57
C LYS A 323 27.26 -23.33 -7.04
N ALA A 324 27.20 -23.10 -8.34
CA ALA A 324 26.53 -21.95 -8.90
C ALA A 324 24.99 -22.03 -8.70
N ILE A 325 24.43 -23.23 -8.87
CA ILE A 325 22.99 -23.49 -8.60
C ILE A 325 22.69 -23.29 -7.12
N ASP A 326 23.44 -23.93 -6.20
CA ASP A 326 23.23 -23.78 -4.77
C ASP A 326 23.27 -22.32 -4.34
N ARG A 327 24.28 -21.58 -4.80
CA ARG A 327 24.39 -20.15 -4.52
C ARG A 327 23.21 -19.35 -5.05
N ALA A 328 22.69 -19.67 -6.24
CA ALA A 328 21.53 -19.00 -6.82
C ALA A 328 20.27 -19.27 -6.01
N LEU A 329 20.04 -20.54 -5.62
CA LEU A 329 18.88 -20.92 -4.80
C LEU A 329 18.87 -20.27 -3.41
N ASP A 330 20.05 -19.98 -2.86
CA ASP A 330 20.20 -19.31 -1.57
C ASP A 330 20.05 -17.78 -1.65
N SER A 331 20.54 -17.17 -2.74
CA SER A 331 20.69 -15.71 -2.82
C SER A 331 19.64 -14.99 -3.66
N ARG A 332 18.90 -15.67 -4.54
CA ARG A 332 17.96 -15.02 -5.45
C ARG A 332 16.74 -14.43 -4.75
N PRO A 333 16.48 -13.11 -4.91
CA PRO A 333 15.38 -12.42 -4.23
C PRO A 333 13.99 -12.94 -4.64
N GLU A 334 13.83 -13.38 -5.89
CA GLU A 334 12.54 -13.90 -6.39
C GLU A 334 12.10 -15.17 -5.64
N LEU A 335 13.03 -16.05 -5.27
CA LEU A 335 12.71 -17.25 -4.50
C LEU A 335 12.34 -16.89 -3.06
N ALA A 336 13.07 -15.98 -2.43
CA ALA A 336 12.74 -15.45 -1.10
C ALA A 336 11.36 -14.75 -1.09
N SER A 337 11.04 -14.01 -2.13
CA SER A 337 9.73 -13.37 -2.33
C SER A 337 8.62 -14.41 -2.46
N ARG A 338 8.83 -15.47 -3.26
CA ARG A 338 7.87 -16.56 -3.45
C ARG A 338 7.60 -17.29 -2.12
N ARG A 339 8.65 -17.62 -1.37
CA ARG A 339 8.54 -18.22 -0.02
C ARG A 339 7.75 -17.35 0.95
N THR A 340 7.95 -16.02 0.90
CA THR A 340 7.21 -15.08 1.75
C THR A 340 5.73 -14.99 1.31
N THR A 341 5.44 -15.05 0.02
CA THR A 341 4.07 -15.12 -0.51
C THR A 341 3.36 -16.40 -0.04
N ARG A 342 4.04 -17.56 -0.07
CA ARG A 342 3.49 -18.82 0.47
C ARG A 342 3.16 -18.70 1.95
N ARG A 343 4.02 -18.07 2.77
CA ARG A 343 3.73 -17.79 4.18
C ARG A 343 2.46 -16.97 4.37
N ASN A 344 2.20 -15.97 3.51
CA ASN A 344 0.96 -15.20 3.57
C ASN A 344 -0.27 -16.09 3.33
N LEU A 345 -0.19 -17.03 2.38
CA LEU A 345 -1.26 -17.99 2.12
C LEU A 345 -1.44 -18.97 3.27
N GLU A 346 -0.37 -19.43 3.92
CA GLU A 346 -0.42 -20.28 5.13
C GLU A 346 -1.12 -19.55 6.29
N ILE A 347 -0.84 -18.26 6.50
CA ILE A 347 -1.52 -17.41 7.48
C ILE A 347 -3.01 -17.30 7.15
N GLU A 348 -3.36 -17.09 5.88
CA GLU A 348 -4.75 -17.03 5.42
C GLU A 348 -5.46 -18.38 5.62
N ALA A 349 -4.82 -19.49 5.29
CA ALA A 349 -5.37 -20.85 5.51
C ALA A 349 -5.60 -21.14 6.98
N ALA A 350 -4.68 -20.75 7.86
CA ALA A 350 -4.84 -20.88 9.31
C ALA A 350 -6.03 -20.09 9.82
N TRP A 351 -6.22 -18.85 9.33
CA TRP A 351 -7.38 -18.05 9.67
C TRP A 351 -8.68 -18.67 9.11
N ARG A 352 -8.68 -19.20 7.87
CA ARG A 352 -9.87 -19.88 7.30
C ARG A 352 -10.24 -21.12 8.14
N ARG A 353 -9.27 -21.82 8.69
CA ARG A 353 -9.50 -22.93 9.64
C ARG A 353 -10.15 -22.43 10.94
N ASN A 354 -9.73 -21.28 11.46
CA ASN A 354 -10.36 -20.64 12.62
C ASN A 354 -11.83 -20.28 12.33
N GLN A 355 -12.17 -19.89 11.08
CA GLN A 355 -13.56 -19.59 10.68
C GLN A 355 -14.50 -20.80 10.68
N LEU A 356 -13.97 -22.03 10.79
CA LEU A 356 -14.80 -23.22 10.97
C LEU A 356 -15.35 -23.36 12.40
N LEU A 357 -14.72 -22.68 13.37
CA LEU A 357 -15.12 -22.74 14.77
C LEU A 357 -16.50 -22.08 14.99
N PRO A 358 -17.26 -22.52 15.98
CA PRO A 358 -18.41 -21.78 16.45
C PRO A 358 -18.04 -20.37 16.89
N ARG A 359 -18.91 -19.42 16.65
CA ARG A 359 -18.76 -18.09 17.24
C ARG A 359 -19.30 -18.14 18.67
N VAL A 360 -18.46 -17.84 19.62
CA VAL A 360 -18.80 -17.71 21.04
C VAL A 360 -18.25 -16.38 21.53
N ASP A 361 -19.12 -15.45 21.88
CA ASP A 361 -18.77 -14.12 22.31
C ASP A 361 -19.16 -13.93 23.79
N LEU A 362 -18.22 -13.51 24.62
CA LEU A 362 -18.47 -12.97 25.94
C LEU A 362 -18.80 -11.50 25.80
N GLN A 363 -19.98 -11.11 26.28
CA GLN A 363 -20.41 -9.73 26.33
C GLN A 363 -20.53 -9.30 27.79
N ALA A 364 -19.84 -8.24 28.17
CA ALA A 364 -19.96 -7.64 29.48
C ALA A 364 -20.27 -6.16 29.33
N THR A 365 -21.30 -5.70 30.05
CA THR A 365 -21.70 -4.31 30.06
C THR A 365 -21.83 -3.85 31.49
N TYR A 366 -21.23 -2.71 31.82
CA TYR A 366 -21.43 -2.00 33.06
C TYR A 366 -22.04 -0.65 32.76
N LYS A 367 -23.17 -0.33 33.43
CA LYS A 367 -23.96 0.86 33.17
C LYS A 367 -24.08 1.71 34.41
N LEU A 368 -23.89 3.00 34.25
CA LEU A 368 -24.18 4.03 35.23
C LEU A 368 -25.30 4.90 34.65
N ASN A 369 -26.35 5.11 35.41
CA ASN A 369 -27.49 5.87 34.96
C ASN A 369 -27.79 7.01 35.95
N GLY A 370 -28.28 8.12 35.44
CA GLY A 370 -28.76 9.23 36.22
C GLY A 370 -29.98 9.85 35.54
N VAL A 371 -30.89 10.34 36.35
CA VAL A 371 -32.12 11.00 35.90
C VAL A 371 -32.32 12.26 36.74
N GLY A 372 -32.53 13.39 36.08
CA GLY A 372 -32.93 14.66 36.68
C GLY A 372 -34.11 15.31 35.96
N GLY A 373 -34.53 16.46 36.41
CA GLY A 373 -35.57 17.23 35.77
C GLY A 373 -36.55 17.86 36.73
N ASP A 374 -37.45 18.67 36.21
CA ASP A 374 -38.41 19.36 37.02
C ASP A 374 -39.45 18.36 37.59
N VAL A 375 -39.46 18.23 38.93
CA VAL A 375 -40.43 17.38 39.63
C VAL A 375 -41.77 18.10 39.65
N LEU A 376 -42.79 17.45 39.08
CA LEU A 376 -44.15 17.99 39.04
C LEU A 376 -45.04 17.31 40.07
N VAL A 377 -45.58 18.07 41.01
CA VAL A 377 -46.61 17.61 41.94
C VAL A 377 -47.97 17.98 41.33
N ARG A 378 -48.83 16.98 41.14
CA ARG A 378 -50.14 17.17 40.49
C ARG A 378 -51.29 16.85 41.41
N SER A 379 -52.35 17.58 41.23
CA SER A 379 -53.66 17.30 41.84
C SER A 379 -54.28 16.06 41.21
N PRO A 380 -55.29 15.42 41.83
CA PRO A 380 -56.03 14.28 41.25
C PRO A 380 -56.69 14.57 39.88
N ASP A 381 -57.00 15.84 39.61
CA ASP A 381 -57.52 16.30 38.30
C ASP A 381 -56.44 16.46 37.22
N GLY A 382 -55.14 16.25 37.58
CA GLY A 382 -53.99 16.37 36.69
C GLY A 382 -53.38 17.77 36.59
N SER A 383 -53.92 18.77 37.28
CA SER A 383 -53.33 20.12 37.35
C SER A 383 -52.03 20.11 38.14
N VAL A 384 -51.04 20.90 37.72
CA VAL A 384 -49.78 21.05 38.44
C VAL A 384 -49.97 22.03 39.60
N ILE A 385 -49.80 21.55 40.84
CA ILE A 385 -49.97 22.33 42.06
C ILE A 385 -48.64 22.82 42.64
N ALA A 386 -47.55 22.14 42.37
CA ALA A 386 -46.19 22.55 42.73
C ALA A 386 -45.18 22.00 41.79
N SER A 387 -44.06 22.66 41.62
CA SER A 387 -42.92 22.16 40.90
C SER A 387 -41.62 22.46 41.66
N ALA A 388 -40.67 21.50 41.69
CA ALA A 388 -39.33 21.67 42.15
C ALA A 388 -38.39 21.61 40.95
N PRO A 389 -37.56 22.63 40.71
CA PRO A 389 -36.66 22.65 39.57
C PRO A 389 -35.57 21.59 39.76
N GLY A 390 -35.25 20.91 38.67
CA GLY A 390 -34.13 20.01 38.58
C GLY A 390 -33.62 19.98 37.11
N GLY A 391 -32.42 19.45 36.90
CA GLY A 391 -31.76 19.60 35.65
C GLY A 391 -30.94 18.39 35.20
N TRP A 392 -30.11 18.62 34.20
CA TRP A 392 -29.17 17.63 33.66
C TRP A 392 -27.97 17.44 34.64
N ASP A 393 -27.64 18.43 35.43
CA ASP A 393 -26.64 18.40 36.52
C ASP A 393 -27.00 17.33 37.56
N ASP A 394 -28.26 17.20 37.96
CA ASP A 394 -28.73 16.14 38.87
C ASP A 394 -28.49 14.74 38.28
N ALA A 395 -28.76 14.57 37.00
CA ALA A 395 -28.50 13.31 36.31
C ALA A 395 -27.01 12.99 36.21
N LEU A 396 -26.15 14.01 35.95
CA LEU A 396 -24.70 13.86 35.93
C LEU A 396 -24.14 13.51 37.28
N GLN A 397 -24.61 14.19 38.36
CA GLN A 397 -24.14 13.93 39.70
C GLN A 397 -24.43 12.49 40.12
N GLN A 398 -25.62 11.94 39.82
CA GLN A 398 -25.95 10.53 40.09
C GLN A 398 -25.03 9.55 39.36
N VAL A 399 -24.62 9.87 38.13
CA VAL A 399 -23.65 9.06 37.39
C VAL A 399 -22.27 9.15 38.06
N ALA A 400 -21.83 10.34 38.49
CA ALA A 400 -20.56 10.54 39.17
C ALA A 400 -20.49 9.89 40.57
N ASP A 401 -21.60 9.92 41.30
CA ASP A 401 -21.71 9.30 42.62
C ASP A 401 -21.94 7.76 42.55
N LEU A 402 -22.11 7.22 41.34
CA LEU A 402 -22.35 5.80 41.08
C LEU A 402 -23.63 5.24 41.73
N ASP A 403 -24.63 6.08 41.89
CA ASP A 403 -25.89 5.76 42.60
C ASP A 403 -26.67 4.64 41.93
N TYR A 404 -26.82 4.74 40.61
CA TYR A 404 -27.66 3.81 39.82
C TYR A 404 -26.78 3.02 38.85
N ARG A 405 -26.31 1.87 39.29
CA ARG A 405 -25.43 1.00 38.55
C ARG A 405 -26.12 -0.30 38.16
N GLY A 406 -25.77 -0.74 36.96
CA GLY A 406 -26.22 -2.05 36.46
C GLY A 406 -25.05 -2.77 35.78
N TRP A 407 -25.10 -4.09 35.76
CA TRP A 407 -24.18 -4.87 34.98
C TRP A 407 -24.93 -6.01 34.27
N THR A 408 -24.40 -6.40 33.15
CA THR A 408 -24.89 -7.53 32.38
C THR A 408 -23.69 -8.30 31.87
N VAL A 409 -23.68 -9.60 32.07
CA VAL A 409 -22.69 -10.52 31.48
C VAL A 409 -23.47 -11.59 30.73
N GLY A 410 -23.14 -11.79 29.48
CA GLY A 410 -23.82 -12.76 28.63
C GLY A 410 -22.82 -13.50 27.75
N ILE A 411 -23.18 -14.71 27.33
CA ILE A 411 -22.42 -15.48 26.35
C ILE A 411 -23.35 -15.73 25.16
N GLY A 412 -22.96 -15.20 24.01
CA GLY A 412 -23.62 -15.45 22.73
C GLY A 412 -22.99 -16.64 22.02
N PHE A 413 -23.80 -17.52 21.46
CA PHE A 413 -23.37 -18.65 20.65
C PHE A 413 -24.05 -18.62 19.29
N SER A 414 -23.26 -18.80 18.22
CA SER A 414 -23.84 -19.01 16.89
C SER A 414 -22.95 -19.97 16.07
N TYR A 415 -23.60 -20.87 15.36
CA TYR A 415 -22.95 -21.80 14.45
C TYR A 415 -23.84 -22.13 13.26
N PRO A 416 -23.40 -21.92 12.01
CA PRO A 416 -24.18 -22.26 10.83
C PRO A 416 -24.21 -23.79 10.65
N LEU A 417 -25.41 -24.37 10.65
CA LEU A 417 -25.57 -25.79 10.40
C LEU A 417 -25.10 -26.15 8.97
N GLY A 418 -24.19 -27.14 8.89
CA GLY A 418 -23.56 -27.54 7.63
C GLY A 418 -22.31 -26.76 7.26
N ASN A 419 -22.19 -25.49 7.61
CA ASN A 419 -21.02 -24.60 7.43
C ASN A 419 -20.29 -24.75 6.07
N ARG A 420 -21.07 -24.92 4.97
CA ARG A 420 -20.55 -25.23 3.62
C ARG A 420 -19.64 -24.15 3.08
N SER A 421 -20.00 -22.88 3.29
CA SER A 421 -19.22 -21.74 2.81
C SER A 421 -17.85 -21.70 3.43
N ALA A 422 -17.74 -21.80 4.77
CA ALA A 422 -16.46 -21.76 5.46
C ALA A 422 -15.60 -22.98 5.12
N ARG A 423 -16.20 -24.19 4.98
CA ARG A 423 -15.48 -25.38 4.54
C ARG A 423 -14.91 -25.24 3.12
N ALA A 424 -15.69 -24.70 2.19
CA ALA A 424 -15.23 -24.47 0.82
C ALA A 424 -14.13 -23.41 0.78
N GLN A 425 -14.23 -22.34 1.56
CA GLN A 425 -13.21 -21.31 1.66
C GLN A 425 -11.91 -21.84 2.29
N GLN A 426 -12.00 -22.70 3.31
CA GLN A 426 -10.84 -23.35 3.92
C GLN A 426 -10.16 -24.29 2.91
N ALA A 427 -10.92 -25.16 2.23
CA ALA A 427 -10.38 -26.04 1.21
C ALA A 427 -9.72 -25.25 0.05
N SER A 428 -10.33 -24.15 -0.39
CA SER A 428 -9.74 -23.27 -1.41
C SER A 428 -8.44 -22.64 -0.93
N ALA A 429 -8.34 -22.23 0.33
CA ALA A 429 -7.12 -21.65 0.89
C ALA A 429 -6.00 -22.70 1.02
N GLU A 430 -6.32 -23.95 1.39
CA GLU A 430 -5.36 -25.05 1.43
C GLU A 430 -4.84 -25.38 0.03
N LEU A 431 -5.71 -25.44 -0.98
CA LEU A 431 -5.31 -25.61 -2.38
C LEU A 431 -4.41 -24.47 -2.86
N ALA A 432 -4.65 -23.23 -2.41
CA ALA A 432 -3.79 -22.09 -2.75
C ALA A 432 -2.38 -22.23 -2.15
N VAL A 433 -2.24 -22.81 -0.95
CA VAL A 433 -0.93 -23.12 -0.35
C VAL A 433 -0.20 -24.20 -1.15
N GLU A 434 -0.88 -25.30 -1.53
CA GLU A 434 -0.32 -26.34 -2.36
C GLU A 434 0.11 -25.83 -3.75
N GLN A 435 -0.73 -25.01 -4.36
CA GLN A 435 -0.39 -24.34 -5.63
C GLN A 435 0.87 -23.48 -5.48
N ALA A 436 0.98 -22.69 -4.42
CA ALA A 436 2.15 -21.85 -4.18
C ALA A 436 3.41 -22.68 -3.94
N SER A 437 3.31 -23.82 -3.26
CA SER A 437 4.41 -24.79 -3.06
C SER A 437 4.88 -25.37 -4.40
N THR A 438 3.96 -25.73 -5.28
CA THR A 438 4.28 -26.23 -6.63
C THR A 438 4.96 -25.14 -7.48
N GLN A 439 4.47 -23.90 -7.41
CA GLN A 439 5.09 -22.76 -8.09
C GLN A 439 6.48 -22.43 -7.56
N GLU A 440 6.75 -22.65 -6.27
CA GLU A 440 8.09 -22.51 -5.69
C GLU A 440 9.04 -23.54 -6.29
N GLN A 441 8.64 -24.82 -6.38
CA GLN A 441 9.42 -25.89 -7.01
C GLN A 441 9.67 -25.61 -8.50
N GLU A 442 8.67 -25.14 -9.24
CA GLU A 442 8.81 -24.75 -10.64
C GLU A 442 9.87 -23.63 -10.80
N LEU A 443 9.84 -22.64 -9.92
CA LEU A 443 10.82 -21.55 -9.92
C LEU A 443 12.24 -22.07 -9.60
N GLU A 444 12.39 -22.98 -8.63
CA GLU A 444 13.69 -23.60 -8.31
C GLU A 444 14.27 -24.35 -9.53
N LEU A 445 13.45 -25.11 -10.26
CA LEU A 445 13.86 -25.79 -11.49
C LEU A 445 14.22 -24.80 -12.60
N SER A 446 13.46 -23.73 -12.74
CA SER A 446 13.75 -22.66 -13.70
C SER A 446 15.09 -21.98 -13.41
N ILE A 447 15.35 -21.62 -12.16
CA ILE A 447 16.61 -21.02 -11.70
C ILE A 447 17.79 -21.99 -11.97
N ALA A 448 17.66 -23.26 -11.63
CA ALA A 448 18.69 -24.27 -11.88
C ALA A 448 19.00 -24.42 -13.38
N THR A 449 17.97 -24.37 -14.23
CA THR A 449 18.13 -24.45 -15.68
C THR A 449 18.80 -23.21 -16.25
N GLU A 450 18.39 -22.02 -15.80
CA GLU A 450 18.98 -20.73 -16.21
C GLU A 450 20.46 -20.66 -15.85
N VAL A 451 20.80 -21.01 -14.59
CA VAL A 451 22.21 -21.01 -14.14
C VAL A 451 23.04 -21.99 -14.96
N ARG A 452 22.51 -23.19 -15.25
CA ARG A 452 23.21 -24.19 -16.07
C ARG A 452 23.45 -23.69 -17.50
N MET A 453 22.48 -23.00 -18.09
CA MET A 453 22.65 -22.38 -19.42
C MET A 453 23.68 -21.26 -19.37
N ALA A 454 23.63 -20.40 -18.36
CA ALA A 454 24.58 -19.28 -18.19
C ALA A 454 26.03 -19.77 -18.01
N VAL A 455 26.26 -20.79 -17.17
CA VAL A 455 27.61 -21.38 -16.99
C VAL A 455 28.14 -21.95 -18.29
N ARG A 456 27.31 -22.69 -19.04
CA ARG A 456 27.72 -23.22 -20.36
C ARG A 456 28.04 -22.11 -21.37
N ALA A 457 27.28 -21.01 -21.36
CA ALA A 457 27.53 -19.88 -22.24
C ALA A 457 28.87 -19.21 -21.91
N VAL A 458 29.19 -19.02 -20.63
CA VAL A 458 30.51 -18.50 -20.19
C VAL A 458 31.64 -19.44 -20.57
N GLU A 459 31.49 -20.76 -20.39
CA GLU A 459 32.48 -21.75 -20.80
C GLU A 459 32.72 -21.75 -22.31
N ALA A 460 31.68 -21.62 -23.12
CA ALA A 460 31.76 -21.54 -24.56
C ALA A 460 32.43 -20.25 -25.02
N ALA A 461 32.06 -19.11 -24.45
CA ALA A 461 32.70 -17.83 -24.75
C ALA A 461 34.18 -17.82 -24.39
N ALA A 462 34.58 -18.36 -23.22
CA ALA A 462 35.97 -18.46 -22.80
C ALA A 462 36.83 -19.34 -23.69
N LYS A 463 36.22 -20.30 -24.42
CA LYS A 463 36.95 -21.16 -25.41
C LYS A 463 36.98 -20.56 -26.81
N ALA A 464 36.13 -19.58 -27.09
CA ALA A 464 36.05 -18.91 -28.38
C ALA A 464 37.02 -17.73 -28.54
N ILE A 465 37.56 -17.24 -27.41
CA ILE A 465 38.60 -16.23 -27.31
C ILE A 465 39.98 -16.88 -27.36
#